data_7f137e884f427a6b1e185e9cc098e621
#
_entry.id   7f137e884f427a6b1e185e9cc098e621
#
_cell.length_a   1.000
_cell.length_b   1.000
_cell.length_c   1.000
_cell.angle_alpha   90.00
_cell.angle_beta   90.00
_cell.angle_gamma   90.00
#
_symmetry.space_group_name_H-M   'P 1'
#
loop_
_entity.id
_entity.type
_entity.pdbx_description
1 polymer ?
#
loop_
_entity_poly.entity_id
_entity_poly.type
_entity_poly.pdbx_seq_one_letter_code
_entity_poly.pdbx_strand_id
1 'polypeptide(L)'
;MIQSSVNPNADGRSLRVAVVGGGITGLSAAYTLARASQADHRSVQVTLFESSRRLGGIIRTEEADGYLMELGPDSFITNKPGGVRLCEELGYSAELISTDSRYRRSLVLSRGRPQPVPDGFMLMAPEKPWSLLTSPVLSLPGRLRLLAEYFVPGAAPAGDESLASFVRRRFGSEALDRLVQPLVGGIYTSDPEQLSLRATMPRFPEMEATCGSVIRGVLKQKRTAGRGGSDGSGSGARYGLFAAPRRGLGDLVSTLERRLRTAENVCLQLGTPIEAILRPADGAAGWVVQAAGQQQPFDAVIVTLSTWLAANMLQGDQFQLLRQQLNSIQYASSALVVSGHQLSDFSYPMDAFGMVVPACERRQILAVSFSSRKFPERAPDGQIVLRTFVGGAMQPELMQHSDQELLEIVNSELQQIFGMSREPIFAEVMRYDRAMPQYHVGHLDRVSAIEHSLQQHAGLQLAGSGYRGVGIPDSIDSGREAAERVLRLS
;
A
#
# COMPACT_ATOMS: atom_id res chain seq x y z
N MET A 1 -6.34 -47.65 8.53
CA MET A 1 -5.69 -47.64 7.21
C MET A 1 -5.12 -46.23 7.01
N ILE A 2 -3.81 -46.13 7.16
CA ILE A 2 -3.09 -44.85 6.99
C ILE A 2 -2.88 -44.68 5.49
N GLN A 3 -3.56 -43.71 4.88
CA GLN A 3 -3.29 -43.34 3.51
C GLN A 3 -1.90 -42.66 3.49
N SER A 4 -0.94 -43.33 2.91
CA SER A 4 0.37 -42.82 2.59
C SER A 4 0.21 -41.63 1.60
N SER A 5 0.49 -40.44 2.03
CA SER A 5 0.68 -39.29 1.13
C SER A 5 1.83 -39.59 0.17
N VAL A 6 1.50 -39.84 -1.07
CA VAL A 6 2.48 -39.96 -2.16
C VAL A 6 3.14 -38.58 -2.29
N ASN A 7 4.43 -38.50 -1.98
CA ASN A 7 5.26 -37.34 -2.19
C ASN A 7 5.52 -37.21 -3.73
N PRO A 8 5.03 -36.18 -4.44
CA PRO A 8 5.12 -36.08 -5.90
C PRO A 8 6.55 -35.85 -6.43
N ASN A 9 7.55 -35.69 -5.57
CA ASN A 9 8.94 -35.40 -5.95
C ASN A 9 9.91 -36.60 -5.95
N ALA A 10 9.41 -37.84 -5.92
CA ALA A 10 10.25 -39.03 -5.98
C ALA A 10 11.00 -39.19 -7.32
N ASP A 11 10.64 -38.43 -8.37
CA ASP A 11 11.11 -38.64 -9.76
C ASP A 11 12.12 -37.58 -10.26
N GLY A 12 12.67 -36.70 -9.43
CA GLY A 12 13.64 -35.67 -9.88
C GLY A 12 13.03 -34.61 -10.82
N ARG A 13 11.70 -34.51 -10.92
CA ARG A 13 10.99 -33.60 -11.80
C ARG A 13 11.02 -32.17 -11.24
N SER A 14 11.34 -31.20 -12.10
CA SER A 14 11.31 -29.78 -11.76
C SER A 14 9.88 -29.30 -11.46
N LEU A 15 9.69 -28.59 -10.33
CA LEU A 15 8.42 -27.94 -9.97
C LEU A 15 8.18 -26.73 -10.89
N ARG A 16 7.13 -26.74 -11.70
CA ARG A 16 6.76 -25.65 -12.60
C ARG A 16 5.75 -24.74 -11.94
N VAL A 17 6.12 -23.48 -11.74
CA VAL A 17 5.28 -22.48 -11.07
C VAL A 17 4.96 -21.33 -11.99
N ALA A 18 3.68 -21.03 -12.18
CA ALA A 18 3.23 -19.81 -12.83
C ALA A 18 3.04 -18.71 -11.79
N VAL A 19 3.60 -17.52 -12.04
CA VAL A 19 3.33 -16.29 -11.29
C VAL A 19 2.56 -15.35 -12.21
N VAL A 20 1.34 -14.97 -11.83
CA VAL A 20 0.46 -14.13 -12.64
C VAL A 20 0.40 -12.72 -12.04
N GLY A 21 0.96 -11.76 -12.79
CA GLY A 21 1.12 -10.35 -12.42
C GLY A 21 2.57 -9.98 -12.12
N GLY A 22 3.08 -8.99 -12.84
CA GLY A 22 4.45 -8.47 -12.73
C GLY A 22 4.60 -7.24 -11.81
N GLY A 23 3.64 -7.00 -10.90
CA GLY A 23 3.77 -6.02 -9.84
C GLY A 23 4.77 -6.45 -8.76
N ILE A 24 5.03 -5.58 -7.76
CA ILE A 24 6.02 -5.85 -6.70
C ILE A 24 5.77 -7.17 -5.95
N THR A 25 4.51 -7.56 -5.79
CA THR A 25 4.11 -8.84 -5.18
C THR A 25 4.57 -10.03 -6.01
N GLY A 26 4.29 -10.01 -7.32
CA GLY A 26 4.70 -11.09 -8.23
C GLY A 26 6.21 -11.15 -8.43
N LEU A 27 6.87 -10.00 -8.50
CA LEU A 27 8.32 -9.93 -8.55
C LEU A 27 8.96 -10.52 -7.29
N SER A 28 8.41 -10.22 -6.11
CA SER A 28 8.86 -10.80 -4.83
C SER A 28 8.65 -12.32 -4.80
N ALA A 29 7.50 -12.81 -5.28
CA ALA A 29 7.22 -14.24 -5.36
C ALA A 29 8.21 -14.95 -6.31
N ALA A 30 8.38 -14.43 -7.53
CA ALA A 30 9.31 -14.99 -8.51
C ALA A 30 10.76 -14.98 -8.01
N TYR A 31 11.20 -13.90 -7.35
CA TYR A 31 12.53 -13.79 -6.77
C TYR A 31 12.75 -14.81 -5.64
N THR A 32 11.76 -15.02 -4.79
CA THR A 32 11.81 -16.02 -3.71
C THR A 32 11.93 -17.43 -4.27
N LEU A 33 11.13 -17.78 -5.29
CA LEU A 33 11.21 -19.08 -5.98
C LEU A 33 12.56 -19.29 -6.68
N ALA A 34 13.04 -18.26 -7.37
CA ALA A 34 14.31 -18.32 -8.07
C ALA A 34 15.48 -18.62 -7.12
N ARG A 35 15.50 -17.95 -5.96
CA ARG A 35 16.54 -18.16 -4.92
C ARG A 35 16.47 -19.54 -4.26
N ALA A 36 15.28 -20.04 -4.00
CA ALA A 36 15.10 -21.36 -3.39
C ALA A 36 15.70 -22.48 -4.28
N SER A 37 15.59 -22.33 -5.59
CA SER A 37 16.22 -23.27 -6.55
C SER A 37 17.75 -23.28 -6.42
N GLN A 38 18.34 -22.12 -6.15
CA GLN A 38 19.82 -22.02 -6.04
C GLN A 38 20.34 -22.49 -4.66
N ALA A 39 19.60 -22.19 -3.58
CA ALA A 39 20.05 -22.46 -2.21
C ALA A 39 19.80 -23.89 -1.75
N ASP A 40 18.66 -24.49 -2.10
CA ASP A 40 18.18 -25.77 -1.55
C ASP A 40 18.33 -26.93 -2.54
N HIS A 41 18.99 -26.72 -3.71
CA HIS A 41 19.08 -27.70 -4.80
C HIS A 41 17.73 -28.24 -5.29
N ARG A 42 16.65 -27.47 -5.06
CA ARG A 42 15.29 -27.81 -5.53
C ARG A 42 15.15 -27.35 -6.96
N SER A 43 14.82 -28.26 -7.88
CA SER A 43 14.56 -27.88 -9.26
C SER A 43 13.20 -27.19 -9.37
N VAL A 44 13.20 -25.85 -9.47
CA VAL A 44 12.01 -25.01 -9.65
C VAL A 44 12.13 -24.21 -10.95
N GLN A 45 11.12 -24.29 -11.81
CA GLN A 45 10.99 -23.47 -13.02
C GLN A 45 9.88 -22.45 -12.83
N VAL A 46 10.17 -21.19 -12.98
CA VAL A 46 9.22 -20.08 -12.77
C VAL A 46 8.88 -19.44 -14.12
N THR A 47 7.60 -19.29 -14.41
CA THR A 47 7.13 -18.45 -15.52
C THR A 47 6.30 -17.31 -14.93
N LEU A 48 6.78 -16.07 -15.08
CA LEU A 48 6.06 -14.88 -14.67
C LEU A 48 5.36 -14.28 -15.90
N PHE A 49 4.03 -14.14 -15.80
CA PHE A 49 3.18 -13.53 -16.82
C PHE A 49 2.78 -12.11 -16.39
N GLU A 50 2.97 -11.16 -17.30
CA GLU A 50 2.57 -9.77 -17.15
C GLU A 50 1.86 -9.29 -18.42
N SER A 51 0.69 -8.68 -18.26
CA SER A 51 -0.12 -8.21 -19.39
C SER A 51 0.45 -6.99 -20.09
N SER A 52 1.16 -6.15 -19.37
CA SER A 52 1.84 -4.98 -19.92
C SER A 52 3.25 -5.33 -20.47
N ARG A 53 3.85 -4.39 -21.19
CA ARG A 53 5.22 -4.52 -21.69
C ARG A 53 6.29 -4.15 -20.65
N ARG A 54 5.90 -3.79 -19.43
CA ARG A 54 6.80 -3.42 -18.34
C ARG A 54 6.41 -4.15 -17.05
N LEU A 55 7.39 -4.35 -16.18
CA LEU A 55 7.18 -4.83 -14.81
C LEU A 55 6.94 -3.65 -13.83
N GLY A 56 6.53 -3.95 -12.60
CA GLY A 56 6.34 -2.99 -11.52
C GLY A 56 4.88 -2.69 -11.19
N GLY A 57 3.93 -2.99 -12.07
CA GLY A 57 2.51 -2.69 -11.85
C GLY A 57 2.28 -1.19 -11.65
N ILE A 58 1.76 -0.79 -10.47
CA ILE A 58 1.52 0.63 -10.13
C ILE A 58 2.80 1.40 -9.79
N ILE A 59 3.93 0.74 -9.57
CA ILE A 59 5.22 1.40 -9.37
C ILE A 59 5.74 1.85 -10.74
N ARG A 60 5.89 3.16 -10.89
CA ARG A 60 6.43 3.80 -12.10
C ARG A 60 7.15 5.07 -11.71
N THR A 61 8.42 5.17 -12.08
CA THR A 61 9.25 6.37 -11.94
C THR A 61 9.64 6.84 -13.33
N GLU A 62 9.57 8.13 -13.57
CA GLU A 62 10.06 8.77 -14.78
C GLU A 62 11.03 9.89 -14.45
N GLU A 63 12.05 10.04 -15.29
CA GLU A 63 13.03 11.11 -15.19
C GLU A 63 12.97 11.95 -16.49
N ALA A 64 12.73 13.25 -16.37
CA ALA A 64 12.72 14.18 -17.48
C ALA A 64 13.14 15.58 -16.99
N ASP A 65 13.97 16.27 -17.76
CA ASP A 65 14.37 17.67 -17.53
C ASP A 65 14.87 17.97 -16.10
N GLY A 66 15.54 16.99 -15.47
CA GLY A 66 16.05 17.10 -14.11
C GLY A 66 15.01 16.82 -13.02
N TYR A 67 13.78 16.46 -13.39
CA TYR A 67 12.77 16.00 -12.46
C TYR A 67 12.77 14.47 -12.36
N LEU A 68 12.59 13.97 -11.14
CA LEU A 68 12.30 12.57 -10.87
C LEU A 68 10.86 12.47 -10.36
N MET A 69 10.02 11.85 -11.17
CA MET A 69 8.57 11.79 -10.97
C MET A 69 8.15 10.38 -10.58
N GLU A 70 7.56 10.25 -9.38
CA GLU A 70 6.91 9.01 -8.96
C GLU A 70 5.44 9.05 -9.39
N LEU A 71 5.12 8.30 -10.41
CA LEU A 71 3.77 8.22 -10.98
C LEU A 71 2.87 7.22 -10.24
N GLY A 72 3.38 6.53 -9.25
CA GLY A 72 2.71 5.61 -8.35
C GLY A 72 3.01 5.91 -6.88
N PRO A 73 3.32 4.92 -6.04
CA PRO A 73 3.85 5.17 -4.70
C PRO A 73 5.24 5.82 -4.78
N ASP A 74 5.62 6.63 -3.78
CA ASP A 74 6.91 7.34 -3.75
C ASP A 74 7.89 6.82 -2.71
N SER A 75 7.44 5.97 -1.81
CA SER A 75 8.22 5.48 -0.68
C SER A 75 7.52 4.31 -0.01
N PHE A 76 8.23 3.65 0.89
CA PHE A 76 7.65 2.63 1.76
C PHE A 76 8.01 2.87 3.23
N ILE A 77 7.18 2.34 4.14
CA ILE A 77 7.43 2.41 5.57
C ILE A 77 8.48 1.39 5.99
N THR A 78 9.33 1.77 6.95
CA THR A 78 10.47 0.97 7.39
C THR A 78 10.22 0.15 8.66
N ASN A 79 9.11 0.42 9.36
CA ASN A 79 8.70 -0.33 10.54
C ASN A 79 8.07 -1.71 10.21
N LYS A 80 7.82 -1.99 8.92
CA LYS A 80 7.50 -3.30 8.38
C LYS A 80 8.71 -3.82 7.60
N PRO A 81 9.23 -5.03 7.88
CA PRO A 81 10.55 -5.44 7.41
C PRO A 81 10.62 -5.75 5.91
N GLY A 82 9.50 -6.10 5.26
CA GLY A 82 9.49 -6.65 3.89
C GLY A 82 10.26 -5.82 2.87
N GLY A 83 10.09 -4.50 2.88
CA GLY A 83 10.77 -3.61 1.92
C GLY A 83 12.27 -3.51 2.17
N VAL A 84 12.67 -3.29 3.43
CA VAL A 84 14.10 -3.17 3.79
C VAL A 84 14.83 -4.49 3.59
N ARG A 85 14.23 -5.60 4.03
CA ARG A 85 14.76 -6.96 3.83
C ARG A 85 14.99 -7.29 2.36
N LEU A 86 14.03 -6.97 1.48
CA LEU A 86 14.21 -7.16 0.05
C LEU A 86 15.39 -6.36 -0.49
N CYS A 87 15.54 -5.10 -0.07
CA CYS A 87 16.68 -4.27 -0.47
C CYS A 87 18.02 -4.84 0.04
N GLU A 88 18.06 -5.38 1.25
CA GLU A 88 19.25 -6.06 1.81
C GLU A 88 19.62 -7.30 0.99
N GLU A 89 18.64 -8.15 0.67
CA GLU A 89 18.83 -9.36 -0.14
C GLU A 89 19.31 -9.08 -1.56
N LEU A 90 18.92 -7.93 -2.12
CA LEU A 90 19.35 -7.46 -3.43
C LEU A 90 20.74 -6.78 -3.42
N GLY A 91 21.28 -6.47 -2.22
CA GLY A 91 22.45 -5.60 -2.09
C GLY A 91 22.16 -4.14 -2.41
N TYR A 92 20.91 -3.71 -2.27
CA TYR A 92 20.37 -2.41 -2.69
C TYR A 92 20.28 -1.38 -1.55
N SER A 93 20.66 -1.74 -0.33
CA SER A 93 20.48 -0.89 0.87
C SER A 93 21.19 0.46 0.79
N ALA A 94 22.28 0.56 0.05
CA ALA A 94 23.04 1.81 -0.11
C ALA A 94 22.27 2.86 -0.95
N GLU A 95 21.34 2.43 -1.78
CA GLU A 95 20.53 3.29 -2.64
C GLU A 95 19.31 3.88 -1.90
N LEU A 96 19.01 3.40 -0.68
CA LEU A 96 17.90 3.92 0.11
C LEU A 96 18.25 5.25 0.78
N ILE A 97 17.37 6.22 0.61
CA ILE A 97 17.44 7.53 1.24
C ILE A 97 16.30 7.73 2.23
N SER A 98 16.57 8.52 3.27
CA SER A 98 15.57 8.97 4.24
C SER A 98 14.86 10.23 3.77
N THR A 99 13.73 10.54 4.40
CA THR A 99 13.04 11.81 4.24
C THR A 99 13.91 12.99 4.72
N ASP A 100 13.80 14.13 4.05
CA ASP A 100 14.53 15.36 4.41
C ASP A 100 14.07 15.90 5.77
N SER A 101 14.99 15.98 6.72
CA SER A 101 14.69 16.43 8.08
C SER A 101 14.26 17.90 8.18
N ARG A 102 14.64 18.74 7.20
CA ARG A 102 14.32 20.18 7.14
C ARG A 102 12.83 20.44 6.99
N TYR A 103 12.11 19.54 6.31
CA TYR A 103 10.70 19.69 5.95
C TYR A 103 9.80 18.66 6.65
N ARG A 104 10.29 17.97 7.68
CA ARG A 104 9.61 16.87 8.39
C ARG A 104 8.39 17.36 9.17
N ARG A 105 7.42 17.93 8.47
CA ARG A 105 6.09 18.24 9.00
C ARG A 105 5.03 17.94 7.95
N SER A 106 3.85 17.60 8.42
CA SER A 106 2.67 17.41 7.58
C SER A 106 1.68 18.53 7.86
N LEU A 107 0.94 18.92 6.85
CA LEU A 107 -0.10 19.92 6.95
C LEU A 107 -1.48 19.26 6.84
N VAL A 108 -2.48 19.92 7.40
CA VAL A 108 -3.89 19.64 7.17
C VAL A 108 -4.59 20.93 6.79
N LEU A 109 -5.49 20.86 5.80
CA LEU A 109 -6.31 22.01 5.45
C LEU A 109 -7.33 22.24 6.59
N SER A 110 -7.38 23.43 7.12
CA SER A 110 -8.36 23.78 8.16
C SER A 110 -8.88 25.19 7.93
N ARG A 111 -10.20 25.28 7.72
CA ARG A 111 -10.89 26.54 7.43
C ARG A 111 -10.28 27.28 6.24
N GLY A 112 -10.01 26.53 5.16
CA GLY A 112 -9.44 27.02 3.91
C GLY A 112 -7.95 27.41 3.96
N ARG A 113 -7.22 27.09 5.05
CA ARG A 113 -5.79 27.42 5.19
C ARG A 113 -4.97 26.19 5.59
N PRO A 114 -3.76 25.98 5.03
CA PRO A 114 -2.84 24.95 5.50
C PRO A 114 -2.44 25.22 6.96
N GLN A 115 -2.59 24.23 7.82
CA GLN A 115 -2.21 24.26 9.23
C GLN A 115 -1.32 23.07 9.56
N PRO A 116 -0.33 23.20 10.44
CA PRO A 116 0.48 22.06 10.84
C PRO A 116 -0.37 21.02 11.60
N VAL A 117 -0.17 19.73 11.27
CA VAL A 117 -0.65 18.65 12.10
C VAL A 117 0.03 18.75 13.47
N PRO A 118 -0.69 18.56 14.60
CA PRO A 118 -0.08 18.68 15.92
C PRO A 118 1.13 17.78 16.09
N ASP A 119 2.22 18.31 16.67
CA ASP A 119 3.46 17.56 16.87
C ASP A 119 3.24 16.25 17.63
N GLY A 120 3.78 15.14 17.07
CA GLY A 120 3.63 13.82 17.66
C GLY A 120 2.21 13.26 17.55
N PHE A 121 1.36 13.79 16.66
CA PHE A 121 0.08 13.17 16.36
C PHE A 121 0.30 12.02 15.36
N MET A 122 0.22 10.80 15.85
CA MET A 122 0.44 9.57 15.07
C MET A 122 -0.90 8.98 14.65
N LEU A 123 -1.37 9.30 13.45
CA LEU A 123 -2.61 8.81 12.82
C LEU A 123 -3.90 9.05 13.63
N MET A 124 -3.98 8.62 14.89
CA MET A 124 -5.17 8.75 15.74
C MET A 124 -4.87 9.27 17.14
N ALA A 125 -3.64 9.20 17.64
CA ALA A 125 -3.35 9.54 19.02
C ALA A 125 -2.11 10.42 19.15
N PRO A 126 -2.13 11.39 20.08
CA PRO A 126 -0.97 12.24 20.34
C PRO A 126 0.06 11.52 21.22
N GLU A 127 1.30 11.45 20.78
CA GLU A 127 2.44 11.10 21.63
C GLU A 127 2.81 12.23 22.60
N LYS A 128 2.45 13.46 22.23
CA LYS A 128 2.65 14.68 23.02
C LYS A 128 1.29 15.36 23.25
N PRO A 129 0.51 14.97 24.28
CA PRO A 129 -0.83 15.53 24.50
C PRO A 129 -0.87 17.06 24.60
N TRP A 130 0.18 17.66 25.09
CA TRP A 130 0.30 19.11 25.26
C TRP A 130 0.34 19.90 23.94
N SER A 131 0.85 19.29 22.86
CA SER A 131 0.87 19.93 21.52
C SER A 131 -0.53 20.18 20.96
N LEU A 132 -1.53 19.43 21.45
CA LEU A 132 -2.91 19.63 21.07
C LEU A 132 -3.51 20.93 21.61
N LEU A 133 -3.05 21.40 22.78
CA LEU A 133 -3.60 22.59 23.41
C LEU A 133 -3.37 23.86 22.56
N THR A 134 -2.34 23.88 21.75
CA THR A 134 -1.97 25.02 20.88
C THR A 134 -2.37 24.79 19.42
N SER A 135 -2.90 23.63 19.06
CA SER A 135 -3.22 23.29 17.67
C SER A 135 -4.35 24.18 17.12
N PRO A 136 -4.18 24.85 15.98
CA PRO A 136 -5.25 25.63 15.35
C PRO A 136 -6.29 24.78 14.63
N VAL A 137 -6.05 23.48 14.47
CA VAL A 137 -6.90 22.55 13.71
C VAL A 137 -8.20 22.25 14.42
N LEU A 138 -8.12 22.06 15.75
CA LEU A 138 -9.29 21.74 16.59
C LEU A 138 -9.78 22.96 17.36
N SER A 139 -11.09 23.04 17.57
CA SER A 139 -11.71 23.97 18.50
C SER A 139 -11.30 23.67 19.95
N LEU A 140 -11.49 24.64 20.86
CA LEU A 140 -11.21 24.39 22.28
C LEU A 140 -12.01 23.21 22.85
N PRO A 141 -13.35 23.08 22.59
CA PRO A 141 -14.11 21.89 23.00
C PRO A 141 -13.55 20.60 22.37
N GLY A 142 -13.16 20.63 21.10
CA GLY A 142 -12.58 19.46 20.41
C GLY A 142 -11.27 19.01 21.04
N ARG A 143 -10.38 19.94 21.41
CA ARG A 143 -9.12 19.65 22.12
C ARG A 143 -9.39 19.00 23.48
N LEU A 144 -10.31 19.57 24.26
CA LEU A 144 -10.70 19.03 25.57
C LEU A 144 -11.34 17.65 25.43
N ARG A 145 -12.22 17.44 24.43
CA ARG A 145 -12.84 16.14 24.15
C ARG A 145 -11.81 15.08 23.80
N LEU A 146 -10.81 15.43 22.95
CA LEU A 146 -9.74 14.52 22.57
C LEU A 146 -8.88 14.13 23.78
N LEU A 147 -8.49 15.10 24.63
CA LEU A 147 -7.72 14.85 25.85
C LEU A 147 -8.51 14.05 26.88
N ALA A 148 -9.83 14.23 26.95
CA ALA A 148 -10.72 13.47 27.85
C ALA A 148 -10.75 11.96 27.51
N GLU A 149 -10.23 11.52 26.35
CA GLU A 149 -10.06 10.11 26.01
C GLU A 149 -9.28 9.34 27.08
N TYR A 150 -8.33 10.00 27.73
CA TYR A 150 -7.58 9.42 28.84
C TYR A 150 -8.46 8.84 29.95
N PHE A 151 -9.64 9.43 30.17
CA PHE A 151 -10.60 9.06 31.21
C PHE A 151 -11.80 8.26 30.70
N VAL A 152 -11.95 8.12 29.36
CA VAL A 152 -13.05 7.33 28.78
C VAL A 152 -12.83 5.86 29.10
N PRO A 153 -13.79 5.16 29.73
CA PRO A 153 -13.65 3.74 30.02
C PRO A 153 -13.44 2.92 28.74
N GLY A 154 -12.59 1.91 28.81
CA GLY A 154 -12.43 0.94 27.73
C GLY A 154 -13.73 0.16 27.54
N ALA A 155 -14.16 0.01 26.31
CA ALA A 155 -15.21 -0.92 25.94
C ALA A 155 -14.55 -2.18 25.37
N ALA A 156 -15.02 -3.37 25.79
CA ALA A 156 -14.63 -4.59 25.13
C ALA A 156 -15.26 -4.59 23.73
N PRO A 157 -14.49 -4.60 22.63
CA PRO A 157 -15.08 -4.61 21.31
C PRO A 157 -15.80 -5.95 21.09
N ALA A 158 -17.08 -5.91 20.80
CA ALA A 158 -17.90 -7.09 20.46
C ALA A 158 -17.70 -7.51 18.99
N GLY A 159 -16.50 -7.34 18.42
CA GLY A 159 -16.21 -7.66 17.02
C GLY A 159 -15.35 -6.60 16.32
N ASP A 160 -15.44 -6.56 14.99
CA ASP A 160 -14.80 -5.54 14.17
C ASP A 160 -15.66 -4.27 14.13
N GLU A 161 -15.04 -3.11 14.27
CA GLU A 161 -15.72 -1.82 14.19
C GLU A 161 -15.07 -0.90 13.15
N SER A 162 -15.84 0.09 12.65
CA SER A 162 -15.31 1.06 11.72
C SER A 162 -14.39 2.07 12.43
N LEU A 163 -13.45 2.62 11.64
CA LEU A 163 -12.60 3.71 12.10
C LEU A 163 -13.40 4.87 12.67
N ALA A 164 -14.47 5.27 11.99
CA ALA A 164 -15.30 6.39 12.41
C ALA A 164 -16.00 6.11 13.75
N SER A 165 -16.56 4.91 13.93
CA SER A 165 -17.19 4.50 15.19
C SER A 165 -16.19 4.59 16.34
N PHE A 166 -15.02 3.99 16.18
CA PHE A 166 -13.96 4.01 17.19
C PHE A 166 -13.52 5.42 17.56
N VAL A 167 -13.20 6.24 16.53
CA VAL A 167 -12.67 7.58 16.77
C VAL A 167 -13.72 8.48 17.42
N ARG A 168 -14.98 8.42 16.99
CA ARG A 168 -16.05 9.22 17.60
C ARG A 168 -16.26 8.89 19.08
N ARG A 169 -16.31 7.62 19.43
CA ARG A 169 -16.51 7.21 20.83
C ARG A 169 -15.32 7.51 21.72
N ARG A 170 -14.09 7.39 21.18
CA ARG A 170 -12.85 7.65 21.94
C ARG A 170 -12.45 9.12 21.95
N PHE A 171 -12.34 9.74 20.77
CA PHE A 171 -11.74 11.07 20.60
C PHE A 171 -12.73 12.18 20.24
N GLY A 172 -13.94 11.84 19.79
CA GLY A 172 -14.98 12.76 19.36
C GLY A 172 -14.99 13.04 17.86
N SER A 173 -16.10 13.60 17.37
CA SER A 173 -16.34 13.81 15.93
C SER A 173 -15.36 14.79 15.31
N GLU A 174 -15.02 15.89 15.99
CA GLU A 174 -14.10 16.88 15.43
C GLU A 174 -12.68 16.30 15.19
N ALA A 175 -12.22 15.40 16.08
CA ALA A 175 -10.95 14.70 15.88
C ALA A 175 -11.01 13.74 14.68
N LEU A 176 -12.15 13.07 14.48
CA LEU A 176 -12.37 12.26 13.28
C LEU A 176 -12.31 13.13 12.03
N ASP A 177 -13.16 14.15 11.95
CA ASP A 177 -13.40 14.91 10.71
C ASP A 177 -12.19 15.75 10.28
N ARG A 178 -11.41 16.28 11.23
CA ARG A 178 -10.31 17.22 10.94
C ARG A 178 -8.91 16.63 10.99
N LEU A 179 -8.71 15.50 11.65
CA LEU A 179 -7.38 14.90 11.81
C LEU A 179 -7.34 13.46 11.31
N VAL A 180 -8.17 12.56 11.86
CA VAL A 180 -8.03 11.13 11.60
C VAL A 180 -8.48 10.78 10.19
N GLN A 181 -9.66 11.24 9.76
CA GLN A 181 -10.19 10.97 8.42
C GLN A 181 -9.21 11.40 7.32
N PRO A 182 -8.67 12.64 7.29
CA PRO A 182 -7.77 13.03 6.21
C PRO A 182 -6.42 12.32 6.26
N LEU A 183 -5.87 12.03 7.44
CA LEU A 183 -4.59 11.31 7.57
C LEU A 183 -4.72 9.85 7.13
N VAL A 184 -5.82 9.19 7.48
CA VAL A 184 -6.10 7.80 7.09
C VAL A 184 -6.60 7.73 5.65
N GLY A 185 -7.39 8.71 5.23
CA GLY A 185 -7.86 8.86 3.85
C GLY A 185 -6.71 9.00 2.85
N GLY A 186 -5.62 9.67 3.21
CA GLY A 186 -4.41 9.77 2.40
C GLY A 186 -3.67 8.42 2.21
N ILE A 187 -3.95 7.42 3.07
CA ILE A 187 -3.33 6.08 2.98
C ILE A 187 -4.26 5.09 2.27
N TYR A 188 -5.53 5.04 2.68
CA TYR A 188 -6.47 4.00 2.25
C TYR A 188 -7.47 4.49 1.19
N THR A 189 -7.58 5.80 0.97
CA THR A 189 -8.60 6.45 0.10
C THR A 189 -10.03 5.94 0.37
N SER A 190 -10.30 5.55 1.62
CA SER A 190 -11.51 4.86 2.06
C SER A 190 -12.45 5.77 2.84
N ASP A 191 -13.72 5.39 2.85
CA ASP A 191 -14.71 5.95 3.76
C ASP A 191 -14.47 5.45 5.19
N PRO A 192 -14.19 6.33 6.17
CA PRO A 192 -13.93 5.92 7.56
C PRO A 192 -15.15 5.26 8.24
N GLU A 193 -16.36 5.47 7.72
CA GLU A 193 -17.58 4.81 8.21
C GLU A 193 -17.58 3.30 7.92
N GLN A 194 -16.90 2.89 6.87
CA GLN A 194 -16.84 1.51 6.43
C GLN A 194 -15.49 0.85 6.72
N LEU A 195 -14.42 1.63 6.88
CA LEU A 195 -13.06 1.12 7.03
C LEU A 195 -12.89 0.34 8.34
N SER A 196 -12.55 -0.94 8.24
CA SER A 196 -12.25 -1.82 9.38
C SER A 196 -11.04 -1.33 10.16
N LEU A 197 -11.23 -1.03 11.42
CA LEU A 197 -10.12 -0.68 12.31
C LEU A 197 -9.20 -1.89 12.58
N ARG A 198 -9.79 -3.07 12.74
CA ARG A 198 -9.06 -4.32 13.01
C ARG A 198 -8.18 -4.73 11.84
N ALA A 199 -8.63 -4.53 10.60
CA ALA A 199 -7.87 -4.88 9.41
C ALA A 199 -6.75 -3.87 9.09
N THR A 200 -6.90 -2.62 9.49
CA THR A 200 -6.00 -1.53 9.10
C THR A 200 -5.06 -1.08 10.22
N MET A 201 -5.56 -0.97 11.43
CA MET A 201 -4.85 -0.38 12.57
C MET A 201 -5.12 -1.12 13.89
N PRO A 202 -4.88 -2.45 13.97
CA PRO A 202 -5.24 -3.31 15.12
C PRO A 202 -4.63 -2.85 16.45
N ARG A 203 -3.49 -2.17 16.40
CA ARG A 203 -2.81 -1.66 17.60
C ARG A 203 -3.65 -0.74 18.48
N PHE A 204 -4.61 0.01 17.91
CA PHE A 204 -5.42 0.96 18.68
C PHE A 204 -6.50 0.28 19.50
N PRO A 205 -7.33 -0.64 18.98
CA PRO A 205 -8.23 -1.43 19.82
C PRO A 205 -7.48 -2.31 20.82
N GLU A 206 -6.27 -2.82 20.49
CA GLU A 206 -5.40 -3.53 21.42
C GLU A 206 -4.93 -2.64 22.59
N MET A 207 -4.56 -1.37 22.30
CA MET A 207 -4.23 -0.39 23.37
C MET A 207 -5.42 -0.10 24.26
N GLU A 208 -6.63 0.05 23.69
CA GLU A 208 -7.85 0.21 24.47
C GLU A 208 -8.09 -1.01 25.37
N ALA A 209 -8.03 -2.21 24.81
CA ALA A 209 -8.26 -3.46 25.55
C ALA A 209 -7.25 -3.66 26.69
N THR A 210 -5.97 -3.34 26.46
CA THR A 210 -4.88 -3.60 27.42
C THR A 210 -4.63 -2.47 28.41
N CYS A 211 -4.93 -1.22 28.04
CA CYS A 211 -4.64 -0.04 28.84
C CYS A 211 -5.90 0.76 29.23
N GLY A 212 -7.08 0.37 28.74
CA GLY A 212 -8.35 1.07 28.93
C GLY A 212 -8.47 2.40 28.17
N SER A 213 -7.37 2.85 27.52
CA SER A 213 -7.29 4.11 26.78
C SER A 213 -6.14 4.05 25.77
N VAL A 214 -6.36 4.61 24.58
CA VAL A 214 -5.34 4.71 23.54
C VAL A 214 -4.22 5.64 23.98
N ILE A 215 -4.54 6.80 24.56
CA ILE A 215 -3.53 7.75 25.07
C ILE A 215 -2.66 7.09 26.14
N ARG A 216 -3.26 6.35 27.08
CA ARG A 216 -2.50 5.60 28.10
C ARG A 216 -1.59 4.55 27.46
N GLY A 217 -2.08 3.84 26.44
CA GLY A 217 -1.30 2.86 25.69
C GLY A 217 -0.06 3.48 25.02
N VAL A 218 -0.24 4.59 24.29
CA VAL A 218 0.86 5.34 23.65
C VAL A 218 1.88 5.84 24.68
N LEU A 219 1.44 6.42 25.79
CA LEU A 219 2.34 6.88 26.85
C LEU A 219 3.10 5.74 27.53
N LYS A 220 2.47 4.57 27.70
CA LYS A 220 3.12 3.37 28.25
C LYS A 220 4.20 2.87 27.28
N GLN A 221 3.91 2.73 26.00
CA GLN A 221 4.90 2.33 25.00
C GLN A 221 6.12 3.25 24.98
N LYS A 222 5.91 4.57 25.07
CA LYS A 222 6.99 5.54 25.12
C LYS A 222 7.88 5.39 26.35
N ARG A 223 7.31 5.08 27.51
CA ARG A 223 8.06 4.84 28.77
C ARG A 223 8.89 3.57 28.70
N THR A 224 8.37 2.53 28.06
CA THR A 224 9.11 1.27 27.87
C THR A 224 10.23 1.41 26.83
N ALA A 225 10.01 2.09 25.73
CA ALA A 225 11.04 2.40 24.74
C ALA A 225 12.18 3.29 25.27
N GLY A 226 11.87 4.21 26.20
CA GLY A 226 12.88 5.06 26.85
C GLY A 226 13.70 4.38 27.94
N ARG A 227 13.31 3.17 28.41
CA ARG A 227 14.02 2.38 29.43
C ARG A 227 14.87 1.24 28.86
N GLY A 228 14.53 0.76 27.67
CA GLY A 228 15.40 -0.15 26.92
C GLY A 228 16.34 0.70 26.09
N GLY A 229 17.61 0.73 26.47
CA GLY A 229 18.64 1.37 25.67
C GLY A 229 18.52 0.92 24.23
N SER A 230 18.68 1.85 23.31
CA SER A 230 18.57 1.66 21.87
C SER A 230 19.52 0.57 21.39
N ASP A 231 19.15 -0.70 21.51
CA ASP A 231 19.69 -1.71 20.63
C ASP A 231 19.04 -1.49 19.27
N GLY A 232 19.74 -0.72 18.44
CA GLY A 232 19.36 -0.38 17.06
C GLY A 232 19.43 -1.55 16.09
N SER A 233 18.85 -2.70 16.46
CA SER A 233 18.78 -3.89 15.61
C SER A 233 17.56 -3.93 14.70
N GLY A 234 16.70 -2.89 14.75
CA GLY A 234 15.59 -2.74 13.80
C GLY A 234 16.04 -1.98 12.55
N SER A 235 15.93 -2.59 11.37
CA SER A 235 16.27 -1.99 10.08
C SER A 235 15.62 -0.61 9.86
N GLY A 236 14.47 -0.31 10.52
CA GLY A 236 13.76 0.96 10.45
C GLY A 236 14.44 2.16 11.13
N ALA A 237 15.34 1.93 12.12
CA ALA A 237 16.03 3.01 12.84
C ALA A 237 16.99 3.78 11.94
N ARG A 238 17.57 3.13 10.91
CA ARG A 238 18.53 3.73 9.98
C ARG A 238 17.92 4.76 9.04
N TYR A 239 16.63 4.58 8.63
CA TYR A 239 16.00 5.37 7.59
C TYR A 239 14.87 6.28 8.10
N GLY A 240 14.57 6.28 9.39
CA GLY A 240 13.35 6.90 9.91
C GLY A 240 12.10 6.10 9.51
N LEU A 241 10.92 6.74 9.50
CA LEU A 241 9.65 6.05 9.23
C LEU A 241 9.45 5.69 7.75
N PHE A 242 9.98 6.47 6.82
CA PHE A 242 9.86 6.27 5.37
C PHE A 242 11.23 6.21 4.72
N ALA A 243 11.38 5.31 3.76
CA ALA A 243 12.53 5.24 2.87
C ALA A 243 12.08 5.20 1.41
N ALA A 244 12.92 5.73 0.54
CA ALA A 244 12.76 5.65 -0.90
C ALA A 244 14.10 5.33 -1.56
N PRO A 245 14.13 4.65 -2.71
CA PRO A 245 15.33 4.59 -3.53
C PRO A 245 15.72 5.98 -4.04
N ARG A 246 17.02 6.27 -4.08
CA ARG A 246 17.54 7.56 -4.59
C ARG A 246 17.04 7.87 -5.99
N ARG A 247 17.01 6.88 -6.86
CA ARG A 247 16.55 6.97 -8.25
C ARG A 247 15.08 6.55 -8.43
N GLY A 248 14.27 6.62 -7.38
CA GLY A 248 12.86 6.27 -7.40
C GLY A 248 12.57 4.78 -7.26
N LEU A 249 11.31 4.46 -6.97
CA LEU A 249 10.88 3.06 -6.77
C LEU A 249 11.00 2.21 -8.04
N GLY A 250 10.95 2.83 -9.23
CA GLY A 250 11.18 2.15 -10.51
C GLY A 250 12.57 1.52 -10.62
N ASP A 251 13.59 2.10 -9.98
CA ASP A 251 14.95 1.54 -9.98
C ASP A 251 15.05 0.25 -9.15
N LEU A 252 14.30 0.15 -8.04
CA LEU A 252 14.15 -1.11 -7.29
C LEU A 252 13.49 -2.20 -8.15
N VAL A 253 12.43 -1.85 -8.90
CA VAL A 253 11.78 -2.77 -9.84
C VAL A 253 12.75 -3.22 -10.92
N SER A 254 13.50 -2.29 -11.52
CA SER A 254 14.52 -2.60 -12.56
C SER A 254 15.63 -3.49 -12.01
N THR A 255 15.99 -3.33 -10.74
CA THR A 255 16.99 -4.19 -10.08
C THR A 255 16.46 -5.61 -9.89
N LEU A 256 15.19 -5.78 -9.46
CA LEU A 256 14.53 -7.08 -9.41
C LEU A 256 14.43 -7.73 -10.80
N GLU A 257 14.01 -6.97 -11.79
CA GLU A 257 13.93 -7.46 -13.18
C GLU A 257 15.27 -8.00 -13.67
N ARG A 258 16.38 -7.25 -13.48
CA ARG A 258 17.73 -7.73 -13.85
C ARG A 258 18.08 -9.05 -13.15
N ARG A 259 17.78 -9.18 -11.86
CA ARG A 259 18.04 -10.41 -11.10
C ARG A 259 17.24 -11.59 -11.65
N LEU A 260 15.96 -11.37 -11.99
CA LEU A 260 15.11 -12.41 -12.56
C LEU A 260 15.51 -12.80 -13.98
N ARG A 261 15.91 -11.83 -14.82
CA ARG A 261 16.38 -12.10 -16.19
C ARG A 261 17.70 -12.88 -16.23
N THR A 262 18.54 -12.76 -15.22
CA THR A 262 19.82 -13.51 -15.13
C THR A 262 19.66 -14.88 -14.47
N ALA A 263 18.49 -15.20 -13.91
CA ALA A 263 18.21 -16.50 -13.32
C ALA A 263 17.80 -17.50 -14.39
N GLU A 264 18.55 -18.59 -14.55
CA GLU A 264 18.35 -19.61 -15.60
C GLU A 264 16.99 -20.33 -15.47
N ASN A 265 16.42 -20.35 -14.27
CA ASN A 265 15.17 -21.01 -13.96
C ASN A 265 13.94 -20.08 -14.02
N VAL A 266 14.08 -18.85 -14.56
CA VAL A 266 12.99 -17.88 -14.65
C VAL A 266 12.73 -17.47 -16.08
N CYS A 267 11.48 -17.56 -16.51
CA CYS A 267 10.98 -17.05 -17.78
C CYS A 267 10.04 -15.85 -17.52
N LEU A 268 10.33 -14.68 -18.09
CA LEU A 268 9.47 -13.49 -18.01
C LEU A 268 8.68 -13.35 -19.31
N GLN A 269 7.37 -13.48 -19.26
CA GLN A 269 6.45 -13.31 -20.39
C GLN A 269 5.70 -11.99 -20.25
N LEU A 270 6.23 -10.93 -20.87
CA LEU A 270 5.62 -9.58 -20.89
C LEU A 270 4.67 -9.45 -22.10
N GLY A 271 3.69 -8.54 -21.98
CA GLY A 271 2.66 -8.37 -23.01
C GLY A 271 1.77 -9.59 -23.17
N THR A 272 1.66 -10.42 -22.12
CA THR A 272 0.99 -11.72 -22.16
C THR A 272 -0.14 -11.76 -21.12
N PRO A 273 -1.33 -11.23 -21.45
CA PRO A 273 -2.48 -11.30 -20.57
C PRO A 273 -2.95 -12.74 -20.38
N ILE A 274 -3.22 -13.12 -19.13
CA ILE A 274 -3.83 -14.41 -18.80
C ILE A 274 -5.34 -14.35 -19.04
N GLU A 275 -5.84 -15.32 -19.81
CA GLU A 275 -7.26 -15.48 -20.16
C GLU A 275 -7.99 -16.35 -19.14
N ALA A 276 -7.36 -17.44 -18.70
CA ALA A 276 -7.96 -18.39 -17.77
C ALA A 276 -6.92 -19.15 -16.95
N ILE A 277 -7.33 -19.54 -15.75
CA ILE A 277 -6.65 -20.50 -14.88
C ILE A 277 -7.64 -21.64 -14.63
N LEU A 278 -7.25 -22.84 -15.03
CA LEU A 278 -8.12 -24.02 -15.11
C LEU A 278 -7.49 -25.21 -14.37
N ARG A 279 -8.33 -26.18 -14.01
CA ARG A 279 -7.84 -27.53 -13.73
C ARG A 279 -7.69 -28.31 -15.03
N PRO A 280 -6.73 -29.25 -15.11
CA PRO A 280 -6.60 -30.13 -16.26
C PRO A 280 -7.91 -30.89 -16.56
N ALA A 281 -8.31 -30.98 -17.84
CA ALA A 281 -9.55 -31.59 -18.28
C ALA A 281 -9.58 -33.11 -18.04
N ASP A 282 -8.43 -33.77 -18.00
CA ASP A 282 -8.25 -35.20 -17.74
C ASP A 282 -8.26 -35.57 -16.24
N GLY A 283 -8.47 -34.56 -15.36
CA GLY A 283 -8.45 -34.76 -13.92
C GLY A 283 -7.03 -34.92 -13.32
N ALA A 284 -5.98 -34.73 -14.12
CA ALA A 284 -4.61 -34.78 -13.63
C ALA A 284 -4.36 -33.70 -12.56
N ALA A 285 -3.38 -33.96 -11.70
CA ALA A 285 -2.93 -32.96 -10.71
C ALA A 285 -2.27 -31.76 -11.42
N GLY A 286 -2.37 -30.55 -10.79
CA GLY A 286 -1.78 -29.34 -11.30
C GLY A 286 -2.79 -28.35 -11.89
N TRP A 287 -2.30 -27.47 -12.74
CA TRP A 287 -2.99 -26.30 -13.25
C TRP A 287 -2.72 -26.09 -14.73
N VAL A 288 -3.66 -25.50 -15.41
CA VAL A 288 -3.50 -25.02 -16.78
C VAL A 288 -3.70 -23.50 -16.79
N VAL A 289 -2.69 -22.79 -17.28
CA VAL A 289 -2.76 -21.33 -17.51
C VAL A 289 -2.94 -21.11 -19.00
N GLN A 290 -4.00 -20.40 -19.36
CA GLN A 290 -4.30 -20.03 -20.75
C GLN A 290 -3.87 -18.59 -21.00
N ALA A 291 -3.02 -18.38 -22.00
CA ALA A 291 -2.52 -17.08 -22.44
C ALA A 291 -2.30 -17.07 -23.95
N ALA A 292 -2.73 -16.00 -24.63
CA ALA A 292 -2.64 -15.86 -26.09
C ALA A 292 -3.17 -17.10 -26.86
N GLY A 293 -4.28 -17.66 -26.38
CA GLY A 293 -4.91 -18.84 -26.95
C GLY A 293 -4.17 -20.16 -26.72
N GLN A 294 -3.02 -20.15 -26.02
CA GLN A 294 -2.24 -21.34 -25.71
C GLN A 294 -2.44 -21.77 -24.25
N GLN A 295 -2.47 -23.08 -24.04
CA GLN A 295 -2.58 -23.70 -22.71
C GLN A 295 -1.22 -24.23 -22.27
N GLN A 296 -0.76 -23.79 -21.09
CA GLN A 296 0.51 -24.21 -20.51
C GLN A 296 0.25 -24.89 -19.15
N PRO A 297 0.80 -26.10 -18.92
CA PRO A 297 0.61 -26.82 -17.67
C PRO A 297 1.62 -26.40 -16.61
N PHE A 298 1.16 -26.27 -15.35
CA PHE A 298 1.96 -25.93 -14.16
C PHE A 298 1.58 -26.81 -12.98
N ASP A 299 2.51 -26.99 -12.05
CA ASP A 299 2.27 -27.74 -10.82
C ASP A 299 1.64 -26.82 -9.76
N ALA A 300 1.95 -25.49 -9.79
CA ALA A 300 1.36 -24.48 -8.95
C ALA A 300 1.19 -23.13 -9.66
N VAL A 301 0.24 -22.31 -9.17
CA VAL A 301 -0.02 -20.96 -9.68
C VAL A 301 -0.10 -19.98 -8.52
N ILE A 302 0.63 -18.87 -8.60
CA ILE A 302 0.54 -17.73 -7.68
C ILE A 302 -0.09 -16.56 -8.43
N VAL A 303 -1.29 -16.14 -8.02
CA VAL A 303 -1.98 -14.99 -8.60
C VAL A 303 -1.75 -13.77 -7.73
N THR A 304 -1.13 -12.72 -8.29
CA THR A 304 -0.72 -11.49 -7.57
C THR A 304 -1.46 -10.25 -8.07
N LEU A 305 -2.70 -10.44 -8.47
CA LEU A 305 -3.58 -9.41 -9.03
C LEU A 305 -4.61 -8.93 -8.00
N SER A 306 -5.36 -7.87 -8.34
CA SER A 306 -6.57 -7.49 -7.61
C SER A 306 -7.53 -8.67 -7.51
N THR A 307 -8.29 -8.77 -6.40
CA THR A 307 -9.14 -9.95 -6.15
C THR A 307 -10.19 -10.16 -7.23
N TRP A 308 -10.75 -9.07 -7.78
CA TRP A 308 -11.72 -9.14 -8.88
C TRP A 308 -11.10 -9.62 -10.21
N LEU A 309 -9.84 -9.28 -10.49
CA LEU A 309 -9.12 -9.84 -11.66
C LEU A 309 -8.82 -11.33 -11.45
N ALA A 310 -8.38 -11.71 -10.25
CA ALA A 310 -8.17 -13.11 -9.90
C ALA A 310 -9.47 -13.92 -10.06
N ALA A 311 -10.61 -13.38 -9.60
CA ALA A 311 -11.91 -14.01 -9.76
C ALA A 311 -12.29 -14.22 -11.24
N ASN A 312 -12.00 -13.25 -12.11
CA ASN A 312 -12.31 -13.35 -13.53
C ASN A 312 -11.49 -14.42 -14.27
N MET A 313 -10.25 -14.67 -13.80
CA MET A 313 -9.36 -15.65 -14.43
C MET A 313 -9.64 -17.10 -14.00
N LEU A 314 -10.21 -17.32 -12.81
CA LEU A 314 -10.53 -18.64 -12.30
C LEU A 314 -11.79 -19.17 -13.02
N GLN A 315 -11.66 -20.19 -13.86
CA GLN A 315 -12.76 -20.74 -14.64
C GLN A 315 -13.09 -22.20 -14.21
N GLY A 316 -14.37 -22.50 -14.17
CA GLY A 316 -14.94 -23.79 -13.74
C GLY A 316 -15.84 -23.63 -12.51
N ASP A 317 -16.81 -24.56 -12.36
CA ASP A 317 -17.82 -24.51 -11.30
C ASP A 317 -17.23 -24.68 -9.90
N GLN A 318 -16.12 -25.42 -9.80
CA GLN A 318 -15.38 -25.64 -8.56
C GLN A 318 -14.85 -24.33 -7.93
N PHE A 319 -14.74 -23.24 -8.70
CA PHE A 319 -14.29 -21.94 -8.21
C PHE A 319 -15.44 -20.96 -7.92
N GLN A 320 -16.69 -21.36 -8.07
CA GLN A 320 -17.84 -20.46 -7.93
C GLN A 320 -17.85 -19.74 -6.56
N LEU A 321 -17.68 -20.49 -5.48
CA LEU A 321 -17.62 -19.92 -4.12
C LEU A 321 -16.42 -18.97 -3.95
N LEU A 322 -15.23 -19.40 -4.38
CA LEU A 322 -14.01 -18.58 -4.30
C LEU A 322 -14.14 -17.29 -5.10
N ARG A 323 -14.70 -17.34 -6.33
CA ARG A 323 -14.97 -16.15 -7.14
C ARG A 323 -15.92 -15.17 -6.45
N GLN A 324 -16.99 -15.68 -5.83
CA GLN A 324 -17.94 -14.86 -5.09
C GLN A 324 -17.26 -14.17 -3.90
N GLN A 325 -16.43 -14.88 -3.15
CA GLN A 325 -15.68 -14.34 -2.03
C GLN A 325 -14.66 -13.26 -2.49
N LEU A 326 -13.92 -13.52 -3.56
CA LEU A 326 -12.96 -12.57 -4.14
C LEU A 326 -13.65 -11.28 -4.62
N ASN A 327 -14.81 -11.39 -5.27
CA ASN A 327 -15.60 -10.26 -5.73
C ASN A 327 -16.28 -9.47 -4.58
N SER A 328 -16.35 -10.02 -3.37
CA SER A 328 -16.89 -9.30 -2.19
C SER A 328 -15.94 -8.21 -1.65
N ILE A 329 -14.67 -8.23 -2.05
CA ILE A 329 -13.71 -7.17 -1.71
C ILE A 329 -13.86 -6.04 -2.73
N GLN A 330 -14.34 -4.91 -2.26
CA GLN A 330 -14.52 -3.72 -3.10
C GLN A 330 -13.21 -2.99 -3.36
N TYR A 331 -13.18 -2.19 -4.41
CA TYR A 331 -12.01 -1.37 -4.78
C TYR A 331 -12.46 0.04 -5.15
N ALA A 332 -11.70 1.02 -4.69
CA ALA A 332 -11.87 2.41 -5.11
C ALA A 332 -10.93 2.76 -6.26
N SER A 333 -11.39 3.70 -7.08
CA SER A 333 -10.60 4.34 -8.14
C SER A 333 -10.10 5.69 -7.65
N SER A 334 -8.91 6.11 -8.11
CA SER A 334 -8.34 7.42 -7.82
C SER A 334 -7.49 7.89 -8.99
N ALA A 335 -7.20 9.18 -9.02
CA ALA A 335 -6.22 9.75 -9.92
C ALA A 335 -5.10 10.43 -9.11
N LEU A 336 -3.93 10.43 -9.70
CA LEU A 336 -2.75 11.14 -9.26
C LEU A 336 -2.35 12.14 -10.33
N VAL A 337 -2.33 13.42 -10.00
CA VAL A 337 -1.76 14.47 -10.85
C VAL A 337 -0.36 14.78 -10.35
N VAL A 338 0.64 14.54 -11.18
CA VAL A 338 2.04 14.90 -10.93
C VAL A 338 2.36 16.17 -11.70
N SER A 339 2.82 17.20 -11.02
CA SER A 339 3.09 18.49 -11.66
C SER A 339 4.37 19.14 -11.17
N GLY A 340 5.09 19.80 -12.08
CA GLY A 340 6.31 20.57 -11.81
C GLY A 340 6.05 22.07 -11.84
N HIS A 341 6.62 22.82 -10.89
CA HIS A 341 6.39 24.24 -10.74
C HIS A 341 7.63 24.99 -10.32
N GLN A 342 7.69 26.31 -10.58
CA GLN A 342 8.64 27.21 -9.92
C GLN A 342 8.16 27.47 -8.48
N LEU A 343 9.06 27.42 -7.51
CA LEU A 343 8.70 27.74 -6.11
C LEU A 343 8.23 29.19 -5.96
N SER A 344 8.76 30.11 -6.76
CA SER A 344 8.37 31.52 -6.78
C SER A 344 6.93 31.78 -7.20
N ASP A 345 6.29 30.76 -7.83
CA ASP A 345 4.89 30.87 -8.28
C ASP A 345 3.89 30.65 -7.14
N PHE A 346 4.34 30.23 -5.96
CA PHE A 346 3.50 30.01 -4.78
C PHE A 346 3.68 31.14 -3.75
N SER A 347 2.57 31.64 -3.23
CA SER A 347 2.62 32.57 -2.09
C SER A 347 2.80 31.85 -0.74
N TYR A 348 2.45 30.54 -0.67
CA TYR A 348 2.69 29.68 0.49
C TYR A 348 4.13 29.12 0.45
N PRO A 349 4.85 29.02 1.59
CA PRO A 349 6.28 28.63 1.61
C PRO A 349 6.62 27.24 1.09
N MET A 350 5.66 26.35 0.92
CA MET A 350 5.85 24.96 0.45
C MET A 350 6.93 24.17 1.25
N ASP A 351 6.98 24.38 2.57
CA ASP A 351 8.05 23.93 3.47
C ASP A 351 7.64 22.75 4.37
N ALA A 352 6.90 21.77 3.80
CA ALA A 352 6.40 20.57 4.45
C ALA A 352 6.54 19.35 3.54
N PHE A 353 6.21 18.15 4.04
CA PHE A 353 6.12 16.94 3.21
C PHE A 353 4.88 16.92 2.32
N GLY A 354 3.86 17.65 2.71
CA GLY A 354 2.59 17.71 2.01
C GLY A 354 1.45 18.08 2.94
N MET A 355 0.25 18.07 2.37
CA MET A 355 -0.99 18.44 3.03
C MET A 355 -2.05 17.39 2.77
N VAL A 356 -2.83 17.04 3.80
CA VAL A 356 -4.06 16.27 3.66
C VAL A 356 -5.28 17.18 3.76
N VAL A 357 -6.34 16.81 3.06
CA VAL A 357 -7.55 17.63 2.96
C VAL A 357 -8.73 16.89 3.61
N PRO A 358 -9.28 17.43 4.71
CA PRO A 358 -10.46 16.87 5.34
C PRO A 358 -11.69 16.96 4.43
N ALA A 359 -12.53 15.93 4.42
CA ALA A 359 -13.78 15.93 3.67
C ALA A 359 -14.73 17.08 4.07
N CYS A 360 -14.68 17.51 5.33
CA CYS A 360 -15.47 18.64 5.83
C CYS A 360 -15.07 20.00 5.22
N GLU A 361 -13.91 20.11 4.58
CA GLU A 361 -13.48 21.31 3.83
C GLU A 361 -14.10 21.35 2.41
N ARG A 362 -14.77 20.27 1.96
CA ARG A 362 -15.51 20.17 0.68
C ARG A 362 -14.66 20.53 -0.54
N ARG A 363 -13.40 20.10 -0.57
CA ARG A 363 -12.49 20.28 -1.69
C ARG A 363 -12.51 19.07 -2.62
N GLN A 364 -12.03 19.25 -3.83
CA GLN A 364 -12.00 18.22 -4.88
C GLN A 364 -10.66 17.45 -4.92
N ILE A 365 -9.79 17.64 -3.94
CA ILE A 365 -8.54 16.91 -3.77
C ILE A 365 -8.49 16.25 -2.39
N LEU A 366 -7.81 15.12 -2.28
CA LEU A 366 -7.62 14.38 -1.03
C LEU A 366 -6.35 14.79 -0.28
N ALA A 367 -5.30 15.02 -1.02
CA ALA A 367 -3.98 15.35 -0.47
C ALA A 367 -3.07 15.91 -1.56
N VAL A 368 -2.04 16.64 -1.12
CA VAL A 368 -0.91 17.06 -1.97
C VAL A 368 0.39 16.66 -1.28
N SER A 369 1.22 15.83 -1.93
CA SER A 369 2.58 15.52 -1.48
C SER A 369 3.57 16.46 -2.17
N PHE A 370 4.46 17.07 -1.39
CA PHE A 370 5.54 17.92 -1.90
C PHE A 370 6.79 17.06 -2.07
N SER A 371 6.84 16.30 -3.18
CA SER A 371 7.79 15.20 -3.38
C SER A 371 9.24 15.63 -3.25
N SER A 372 9.61 16.77 -3.80
CA SER A 372 10.98 17.32 -3.73
C SER A 372 11.32 17.97 -2.37
N ARG A 373 10.32 18.13 -1.46
CA ARG A 373 10.52 18.49 -0.06
C ARG A 373 10.61 17.24 0.83
N LYS A 374 9.89 16.20 0.45
CA LYS A 374 9.90 14.93 1.18
C LYS A 374 11.20 14.16 0.96
N PHE A 375 11.70 14.14 -0.28
CA PHE A 375 12.97 13.52 -0.65
C PHE A 375 13.82 14.49 -1.47
N PRO A 376 15.15 14.56 -1.24
CA PRO A 376 16.05 15.37 -2.04
C PRO A 376 16.14 14.85 -3.49
N GLU A 377 16.66 15.68 -4.37
CA GLU A 377 16.99 15.33 -5.75
C GLU A 377 15.78 14.90 -6.60
N ARG A 378 14.57 15.44 -6.31
CA ARG A 378 13.34 15.17 -7.09
C ARG A 378 12.98 16.28 -8.07
N ALA A 379 13.59 17.45 -7.96
CA ALA A 379 13.38 18.59 -8.86
C ALA A 379 14.65 19.44 -8.95
N PRO A 380 14.83 20.22 -10.03
CA PRO A 380 15.89 21.22 -10.13
C PRO A 380 15.80 22.29 -9.03
N ASP A 381 16.90 22.99 -8.76
CA ASP A 381 16.94 24.07 -7.78
C ASP A 381 15.91 25.16 -8.10
N GLY A 382 15.23 25.66 -7.07
CA GLY A 382 14.18 26.66 -7.21
C GLY A 382 12.84 26.11 -7.73
N GLN A 383 12.73 24.82 -7.97
CA GLN A 383 11.53 24.16 -8.47
C GLN A 383 10.97 23.11 -7.48
N ILE A 384 9.75 22.66 -7.71
CA ILE A 384 9.06 21.70 -6.86
C ILE A 384 8.22 20.73 -7.71
N VAL A 385 8.22 19.45 -7.32
CA VAL A 385 7.27 18.44 -7.81
C VAL A 385 6.19 18.25 -6.78
N LEU A 386 4.95 18.40 -7.23
CA LEU A 386 3.74 18.12 -6.46
C LEU A 386 3.09 16.84 -6.98
N ARG A 387 2.51 16.09 -6.06
CA ARG A 387 1.69 14.92 -6.35
C ARG A 387 0.33 15.12 -5.67
N THR A 388 -0.69 15.42 -6.46
CA THR A 388 -2.04 15.74 -6.00
C THR A 388 -2.96 14.53 -6.22
N PHE A 389 -3.62 14.08 -5.17
CA PHE A 389 -4.50 12.92 -5.17
C PHE A 389 -5.96 13.35 -5.27
N VAL A 390 -6.72 12.71 -6.17
CA VAL A 390 -8.12 13.01 -6.48
C VAL A 390 -8.94 11.71 -6.48
N GLY A 391 -10.23 11.79 -6.13
CA GLY A 391 -11.17 10.66 -6.18
C GLY A 391 -11.22 9.85 -4.89
N GLY A 392 -11.04 8.51 -4.97
CA GLY A 392 -11.20 7.61 -3.84
C GLY A 392 -12.66 7.30 -3.51
N ALA A 393 -12.89 6.54 -2.43
CA ALA A 393 -14.22 6.05 -2.07
C ALA A 393 -15.22 7.15 -1.69
N MET A 394 -14.71 8.32 -1.22
CA MET A 394 -15.57 9.43 -0.79
C MET A 394 -15.92 10.42 -1.90
N GLN A 395 -15.24 10.37 -3.05
CA GLN A 395 -15.43 11.27 -4.19
C GLN A 395 -15.33 10.49 -5.52
N PRO A 396 -16.06 9.37 -5.69
CA PRO A 396 -15.95 8.51 -6.87
C PRO A 396 -16.39 9.21 -8.16
N GLU A 397 -17.26 10.22 -8.06
CA GLU A 397 -17.76 11.03 -9.18
C GLU A 397 -16.65 11.79 -9.90
N LEU A 398 -15.57 12.17 -9.20
CA LEU A 398 -14.45 12.88 -9.80
C LEU A 398 -13.71 12.02 -10.85
N MET A 399 -13.83 10.69 -10.76
CA MET A 399 -13.23 9.79 -11.74
C MET A 399 -13.94 9.75 -13.09
N GLN A 400 -15.10 10.40 -13.21
CA GLN A 400 -15.84 10.55 -14.47
C GLN A 400 -15.32 11.71 -15.34
N HIS A 401 -14.57 12.65 -14.75
CA HIS A 401 -13.94 13.75 -15.46
C HIS A 401 -12.84 13.28 -16.40
N SER A 402 -12.64 13.99 -17.50
CA SER A 402 -11.50 13.81 -18.40
C SER A 402 -10.19 14.21 -17.70
N ASP A 403 -9.03 13.84 -18.26
CA ASP A 403 -7.73 14.24 -17.72
C ASP A 403 -7.56 15.76 -17.72
N GLN A 404 -8.06 16.44 -18.75
CA GLN A 404 -8.02 17.90 -18.83
C GLN A 404 -8.83 18.55 -17.70
N GLU A 405 -10.05 18.07 -17.44
CA GLU A 405 -10.88 18.58 -16.33
C GLU A 405 -10.24 18.31 -14.96
N LEU A 406 -9.58 17.14 -14.78
CA LEU A 406 -8.84 16.85 -13.56
C LEU A 406 -7.66 17.80 -13.35
N LEU A 407 -6.95 18.17 -14.43
CA LEU A 407 -5.88 19.17 -14.37
C LEU A 407 -6.42 20.55 -13.97
N GLU A 408 -7.54 20.99 -14.55
CA GLU A 408 -8.19 22.26 -14.22
C GLU A 408 -8.65 22.29 -12.76
N ILE A 409 -9.25 21.21 -12.27
CA ILE A 409 -9.63 21.05 -10.86
C ILE A 409 -8.39 21.21 -9.97
N VAL A 410 -7.32 20.47 -10.25
CA VAL A 410 -6.11 20.48 -9.43
C VAL A 410 -5.45 21.86 -9.46
N ASN A 411 -5.34 22.50 -10.62
CA ASN A 411 -4.78 23.86 -10.74
C ASN A 411 -5.60 24.86 -9.93
N SER A 412 -6.93 24.80 -10.00
CA SER A 412 -7.82 25.64 -9.22
C SER A 412 -7.63 25.44 -7.70
N GLU A 413 -7.51 24.19 -7.25
CA GLU A 413 -7.28 23.86 -5.84
C GLU A 413 -5.92 24.36 -5.36
N LEU A 414 -4.84 24.16 -6.14
CA LEU A 414 -3.50 24.64 -5.81
C LEU A 414 -3.43 26.18 -5.76
N GLN A 415 -4.14 26.84 -6.68
CA GLN A 415 -4.25 28.31 -6.68
C GLN A 415 -4.95 28.79 -5.41
N GLN A 416 -6.10 28.22 -5.06
CA GLN A 416 -6.90 28.66 -3.90
C GLN A 416 -6.21 28.38 -2.57
N ILE A 417 -5.48 27.27 -2.45
CA ILE A 417 -4.92 26.81 -1.18
C ILE A 417 -3.50 27.36 -0.96
N PHE A 418 -2.67 27.36 -1.99
CA PHE A 418 -1.25 27.73 -1.89
C PHE A 418 -0.89 29.03 -2.61
N GLY A 419 -1.87 29.69 -3.26
CA GLY A 419 -1.68 30.92 -4.00
C GLY A 419 -0.80 30.73 -5.23
N MET A 420 -0.98 29.62 -5.96
CA MET A 420 -0.31 29.36 -7.22
C MET A 420 -0.70 30.44 -8.24
N SER A 421 0.29 31.09 -8.87
CA SER A 421 0.09 32.23 -9.76
C SER A 421 0.30 31.93 -11.24
N ARG A 422 0.89 30.79 -11.58
CA ARG A 422 1.16 30.37 -12.95
C ARG A 422 0.82 28.89 -13.14
N GLU A 423 0.56 28.53 -14.39
CA GLU A 423 0.38 27.13 -14.79
C GLU A 423 1.64 26.30 -14.53
N PRO A 424 1.51 24.99 -14.30
CA PRO A 424 2.63 24.09 -14.10
C PRO A 424 3.55 24.05 -15.34
N ILE A 425 4.84 23.81 -15.12
CA ILE A 425 5.83 23.59 -16.18
C ILE A 425 5.47 22.33 -16.97
N PHE A 426 5.02 21.31 -16.27
CA PHE A 426 4.43 20.09 -16.82
C PHE A 426 3.37 19.57 -15.85
N ALA A 427 2.43 18.78 -16.36
CA ALA A 427 1.50 18.02 -15.54
C ALA A 427 1.13 16.71 -16.25
N GLU A 428 1.06 15.62 -15.49
CA GLU A 428 0.67 14.29 -15.95
C GLU A 428 -0.42 13.71 -15.04
N VAL A 429 -1.46 13.13 -15.65
CA VAL A 429 -2.56 12.46 -14.94
C VAL A 429 -2.40 10.95 -15.03
N MET A 430 -2.32 10.31 -13.88
CA MET A 430 -2.30 8.86 -13.76
C MET A 430 -3.60 8.37 -13.14
N ARG A 431 -4.34 7.50 -13.86
CA ARG A 431 -5.57 6.90 -13.37
C ARG A 431 -5.32 5.50 -12.81
N TYR A 432 -5.91 5.25 -11.67
CA TYR A 432 -5.86 3.97 -10.95
C TYR A 432 -7.26 3.42 -10.78
N ASP A 433 -7.78 2.83 -11.85
CA ASP A 433 -9.14 2.30 -11.86
C ASP A 433 -9.22 1.01 -11.03
N ARG A 434 -10.13 0.99 -10.04
CA ARG A 434 -10.32 -0.14 -9.14
C ARG A 434 -9.00 -0.71 -8.63
N ALA A 435 -8.09 0.16 -8.19
CA ALA A 435 -6.75 -0.25 -7.79
C ALA A 435 -6.55 -0.30 -6.26
N MET A 436 -7.36 0.45 -5.49
CA MET A 436 -7.22 0.50 -4.03
C MET A 436 -8.25 -0.39 -3.34
N PRO A 437 -7.86 -1.53 -2.75
CA PRO A 437 -8.77 -2.42 -2.04
C PRO A 437 -9.34 -1.73 -0.80
N GLN A 438 -10.64 -1.91 -0.58
CA GLN A 438 -11.37 -1.32 0.52
C GLN A 438 -11.54 -2.34 1.64
N TYR A 439 -10.82 -2.15 2.73
CA TYR A 439 -10.88 -3.03 3.90
C TYR A 439 -12.07 -2.67 4.78
N HIS A 440 -13.29 -2.91 4.30
CA HIS A 440 -14.52 -2.65 5.04
C HIS A 440 -14.65 -3.57 6.26
N VAL A 441 -15.44 -3.16 7.24
CA VAL A 441 -15.78 -3.98 8.42
C VAL A 441 -16.10 -5.42 8.01
N GLY A 442 -15.50 -6.39 8.70
CA GLY A 442 -15.54 -7.81 8.36
C GLY A 442 -14.52 -8.23 7.27
N HIS A 443 -13.56 -7.37 6.89
CA HIS A 443 -12.55 -7.71 5.88
C HIS A 443 -11.73 -8.95 6.25
N LEU A 444 -11.26 -9.06 7.49
CA LEU A 444 -10.46 -10.20 7.91
C LEU A 444 -11.25 -11.52 7.88
N ASP A 445 -12.55 -11.47 8.13
CA ASP A 445 -13.43 -12.64 8.03
C ASP A 445 -13.58 -13.08 6.55
N ARG A 446 -13.72 -12.10 5.62
CA ARG A 446 -13.71 -12.38 4.17
C ARG A 446 -12.40 -13.01 3.73
N VAL A 447 -11.25 -12.46 4.17
CA VAL A 447 -9.93 -13.02 3.86
C VAL A 447 -9.80 -14.45 4.40
N SER A 448 -10.23 -14.69 5.64
CA SER A 448 -10.21 -16.04 6.23
C SER A 448 -11.09 -17.03 5.46
N ALA A 449 -12.26 -16.61 4.96
CA ALA A 449 -13.12 -17.43 4.11
C ALA A 449 -12.44 -17.75 2.76
N ILE A 450 -11.76 -16.78 2.14
CA ILE A 450 -10.96 -16.99 0.92
C ILE A 450 -9.82 -17.98 1.18
N GLU A 451 -9.08 -17.82 2.26
CA GLU A 451 -7.98 -18.71 2.65
C GLU A 451 -8.47 -20.14 2.91
N HIS A 452 -9.64 -20.28 3.55
CA HIS A 452 -10.27 -21.59 3.75
C HIS A 452 -10.67 -22.25 2.42
N SER A 453 -11.28 -21.48 1.51
CA SER A 453 -11.64 -21.99 0.17
C SER A 453 -10.41 -22.42 -0.63
N LEU A 454 -9.29 -21.68 -0.51
CA LEU A 454 -8.04 -22.02 -1.18
C LEU A 454 -7.45 -23.37 -0.75
N GLN A 455 -7.71 -23.83 0.48
CA GLN A 455 -7.23 -25.15 0.96
C GLN A 455 -7.77 -26.31 0.11
N GLN A 456 -8.90 -26.13 -0.56
CA GLN A 456 -9.49 -27.12 -1.48
C GLN A 456 -8.80 -27.12 -2.86
N HIS A 457 -7.92 -26.15 -3.13
CA HIS A 457 -7.28 -25.95 -4.42
C HIS A 457 -5.76 -26.01 -4.30
N ALA A 458 -5.23 -27.20 -3.95
CA ALA A 458 -3.80 -27.42 -3.78
C ALA A 458 -3.00 -26.87 -4.98
N GLY A 459 -1.91 -26.15 -4.70
CA GLY A 459 -1.07 -25.49 -5.70
C GLY A 459 -1.54 -24.10 -6.15
N LEU A 460 -2.76 -23.64 -5.78
CA LEU A 460 -3.19 -22.26 -6.03
C LEU A 460 -2.85 -21.39 -4.83
N GLN A 461 -2.20 -20.27 -5.07
CA GLN A 461 -1.94 -19.23 -4.07
C GLN A 461 -2.41 -17.87 -4.57
N LEU A 462 -2.94 -17.07 -3.66
CA LEU A 462 -3.33 -15.67 -3.90
C LEU A 462 -2.46 -14.78 -3.03
N ALA A 463 -1.96 -13.67 -3.58
CA ALA A 463 -1.11 -12.72 -2.87
C ALA A 463 -1.36 -11.29 -3.34
N GLY A 464 -1.01 -10.31 -2.52
CA GLY A 464 -1.09 -8.89 -2.84
C GLY A 464 -1.91 -8.06 -1.86
N SER A 465 -2.08 -6.79 -2.19
CA SER A 465 -2.70 -5.78 -1.35
C SER A 465 -4.20 -5.99 -1.08
N GLY A 466 -4.86 -6.88 -1.80
CA GLY A 466 -6.28 -7.18 -1.60
C GLY A 466 -6.59 -7.95 -0.31
N TYR A 467 -5.59 -8.51 0.38
CA TYR A 467 -5.78 -9.45 1.48
C TYR A 467 -5.35 -8.87 2.83
N ARG A 468 -4.03 -8.68 3.05
CA ARG A 468 -3.48 -8.31 4.35
C ARG A 468 -2.41 -7.22 4.21
N GLY A 469 -2.83 -5.95 4.26
CA GLY A 469 -1.95 -4.78 4.15
C GLY A 469 -1.78 -4.26 2.72
N VAL A 470 -1.92 -2.96 2.57
CA VAL A 470 -1.89 -2.25 1.28
C VAL A 470 -0.51 -1.65 0.94
N GLY A 471 0.43 -1.68 1.89
CA GLY A 471 1.76 -1.10 1.71
C GLY A 471 2.68 -1.96 0.85
N ILE A 472 3.72 -1.33 0.29
CA ILE A 472 4.77 -2.04 -0.47
C ILE A 472 5.42 -3.16 0.36
N PRO A 473 5.80 -2.96 1.64
CA PRO A 473 6.34 -4.04 2.45
C PRO A 473 5.40 -5.21 2.63
N ASP A 474 4.09 -4.93 2.84
CA ASP A 474 3.06 -5.98 2.96
C ASP A 474 2.90 -6.76 1.66
N SER A 475 2.93 -6.07 0.51
CA SER A 475 2.83 -6.67 -0.81
C SER A 475 4.05 -7.57 -1.12
N ILE A 476 5.25 -7.15 -0.72
CA ILE A 476 6.48 -7.94 -0.84
C ILE A 476 6.39 -9.20 0.01
N ASP A 477 6.01 -9.06 1.29
CA ASP A 477 5.88 -10.20 2.22
C ASP A 477 4.77 -11.16 1.76
N SER A 478 3.63 -10.65 1.27
CA SER A 478 2.56 -11.47 0.72
C SER A 478 3.01 -12.34 -0.45
N GLY A 479 3.81 -11.78 -1.37
CA GLY A 479 4.38 -12.53 -2.50
C GLY A 479 5.39 -13.59 -2.05
N ARG A 480 6.27 -13.24 -1.11
CA ARG A 480 7.23 -14.16 -0.48
C ARG A 480 6.55 -15.34 0.19
N GLU A 481 5.57 -15.08 1.05
CA GLU A 481 4.82 -16.11 1.75
C GLU A 481 4.06 -17.06 0.81
N ALA A 482 3.50 -16.52 -0.29
CA ALA A 482 2.85 -17.35 -1.31
C ALA A 482 3.87 -18.30 -1.99
N ALA A 483 5.05 -17.80 -2.31
CA ALA A 483 6.13 -18.61 -2.86
C ALA A 483 6.61 -19.69 -1.88
N GLU A 484 6.80 -19.34 -0.60
CA GLU A 484 7.19 -20.30 0.43
C GLU A 484 6.14 -21.39 0.65
N ARG A 485 4.83 -21.04 0.56
CA ARG A 485 3.75 -22.04 0.63
C ARG A 485 3.80 -23.01 -0.55
N VAL A 486 4.08 -22.53 -1.76
CA VAL A 486 4.26 -23.40 -2.94
C VAL A 486 5.46 -24.32 -2.78
N LEU A 487 6.59 -23.82 -2.27
CA LEU A 487 7.78 -24.64 -2.01
C LEU A 487 7.58 -25.75 -0.99
N ARG A 488 6.60 -25.63 -0.08
CA ARG A 488 6.24 -26.68 0.89
C ARG A 488 5.37 -27.79 0.30
N LEU A 489 4.83 -27.60 -0.89
CA LEU A 489 4.06 -28.63 -1.61
C LEU A 489 4.97 -29.65 -2.30
N SER A 490 6.25 -29.34 -2.44
CA SER A 490 7.26 -30.17 -3.12
C SER A 490 8.04 -31.09 -2.16
#